data_4b09e80777d690e06621af12da0fb38d
#
_entry.id   4b09e80777d690e06621af12da0fb38d
#
_cell.length_a   1.000
_cell.length_b   1.000
_cell.length_c   1.000
_cell.angle_alpha   90.00
_cell.angle_beta   90.00
_cell.angle_gamma   90.00
#
_symmetry.space_group_name_H-M   'P 1'
#
loop_
_entity.id
_entity.type
_entity.pdbx_description
1 polymer ?
#
loop_
_entity_poly.entity_id
_entity_poly.type
_entity_poly.pdbx_seq_one_letter_code
_entity_poly.pdbx_strand_id
1 'polypeptide(L)'
;MSKAFKRLSDPRGSFLFNLVTRCLHLLRSPINPHRMINAALSRGMEEVIADPKLLDVAVPAVNGYFDAVSLSAMYAMLAGAGQLGGVRILSRDAVRKASVVQNNQRDRVVMMTMQWRLGYHRALFVKQLPRAYGHFGFGGSGGWADPEHDLALAMVCNRGSGTPMGDLRILRLSRATARAVKSIT
;
A
#
# COMPACT_ATOMS: atom_id res chain seq x y z
N MET A 1 23.35 -9.66 -1.15
CA MET A 1 22.21 -9.04 -1.92
C MET A 1 22.72 -8.66 -3.31
N SER A 2 22.04 -9.10 -4.37
CA SER A 2 22.52 -8.88 -5.75
C SER A 2 22.41 -7.41 -6.16
N LYS A 3 23.36 -6.97 -7.04
CA LYS A 3 23.31 -5.64 -7.68
C LYS A 3 21.95 -5.35 -8.37
N ALA A 4 21.16 -6.39 -8.66
CA ALA A 4 19.82 -6.30 -9.23
C ALA A 4 18.78 -5.74 -8.24
N PHE A 5 18.86 -6.06 -6.95
CA PHE A 5 17.95 -5.52 -5.95
C PHE A 5 18.19 -4.01 -5.73
N LYS A 6 19.45 -3.58 -5.69
CA LYS A 6 19.82 -2.16 -5.60
C LYS A 6 19.29 -1.31 -6.78
N ARG A 7 19.20 -1.89 -7.99
CA ARG A 7 18.64 -1.20 -9.18
C ARG A 7 17.12 -1.13 -9.20
N LEU A 8 16.44 -2.05 -8.51
CA LEU A 8 14.98 -2.14 -8.51
C LEU A 8 14.34 -1.29 -7.40
N SER A 9 15.08 -1.02 -6.33
CA SER A 9 14.59 -0.28 -5.17
C SER A 9 14.80 1.24 -5.26
N ASP A 10 15.79 1.71 -6.03
CA ASP A 10 16.04 3.14 -6.19
C ASP A 10 15.96 3.59 -7.66
N PRO A 11 14.82 4.14 -8.09
CA PRO A 11 14.66 4.66 -9.45
C PRO A 11 15.45 5.94 -9.73
N ARG A 12 16.03 6.58 -8.71
CA ARG A 12 16.75 7.86 -8.84
C ARG A 12 17.98 7.77 -9.77
N GLY A 13 18.56 6.58 -9.92
CA GLY A 13 19.65 6.30 -10.87
C GLY A 13 19.19 5.96 -12.30
N SER A 14 17.90 5.86 -12.55
CA SER A 14 17.36 5.53 -13.86
C SER A 14 17.35 6.76 -14.79
N PHE A 15 17.84 6.57 -16.03
CA PHE A 15 17.77 7.61 -17.07
C PHE A 15 16.32 8.08 -17.31
N LEU A 16 15.39 7.15 -17.40
CA LEU A 16 13.97 7.46 -17.62
C LEU A 16 13.38 8.27 -16.46
N PHE A 17 13.71 7.93 -15.23
CA PHE A 17 13.26 8.67 -14.05
C PHE A 17 13.78 10.11 -14.06
N ASN A 18 15.06 10.30 -14.37
CA ASN A 18 15.66 11.63 -14.45
C ASN A 18 15.09 12.45 -15.61
N LEU A 19 14.81 11.82 -16.75
CA LEU A 19 14.16 12.47 -17.89
C LEU A 19 12.74 12.95 -17.54
N VAL A 20 11.91 12.06 -16.95
CA VAL A 20 10.56 12.39 -16.49
C VAL A 20 10.59 13.53 -15.48
N THR A 21 11.51 13.48 -14.52
CA THR A 21 11.66 14.56 -13.51
C THR A 21 12.02 15.89 -14.14
N ARG A 22 12.95 15.89 -15.12
CA ARG A 22 13.31 17.09 -15.90
C ARG A 22 12.11 17.65 -16.67
N CYS A 23 11.36 16.79 -17.35
CA CYS A 23 10.16 17.22 -18.08
C CYS A 23 9.11 17.83 -17.14
N LEU A 24 8.85 17.22 -15.99
CA LEU A 24 7.92 17.74 -14.99
C LEU A 24 8.39 19.10 -14.43
N HIS A 25 9.68 19.26 -14.22
CA HIS A 25 10.25 20.53 -13.77
C HIS A 25 10.09 21.63 -14.82
N LEU A 26 10.41 21.34 -16.09
CA LEU A 26 10.25 22.26 -17.22
C LEU A 26 8.78 22.69 -17.42
N LEU A 27 7.85 21.76 -17.21
CA LEU A 27 6.39 22.01 -17.28
C LEU A 27 5.85 22.70 -16.01
N ARG A 28 6.70 23.12 -15.09
CA ARG A 28 6.30 23.69 -13.78
C ARG A 28 5.27 22.85 -13.02
N SER A 29 5.34 21.52 -13.19
CA SER A 29 4.42 20.61 -12.50
C SER A 29 4.62 20.69 -10.98
N PRO A 30 3.55 20.67 -10.19
CA PRO A 30 3.64 20.59 -8.73
C PRO A 30 4.13 19.20 -8.26
N ILE A 31 4.16 18.22 -9.15
CA ILE A 31 4.62 16.86 -8.87
C ILE A 31 6.15 16.84 -8.91
N ASN A 32 6.76 16.45 -7.78
CA ASN A 32 8.20 16.28 -7.69
C ASN A 32 8.52 14.81 -7.32
N PRO A 33 8.89 13.95 -8.28
CA PRO A 33 9.17 12.54 -8.04
C PRO A 33 10.28 12.30 -7.02
N HIS A 34 11.31 13.16 -6.98
CA HIS A 34 12.37 13.05 -5.98
C HIS A 34 11.86 13.27 -4.56
N ARG A 35 10.97 14.28 -4.36
CA ARG A 35 10.35 14.50 -3.05
C ARG A 35 9.48 13.30 -2.61
N MET A 36 8.71 12.73 -3.55
CA MET A 36 7.87 11.56 -3.29
C MET A 36 8.71 10.37 -2.85
N ILE A 37 9.80 10.08 -3.55
CA ILE A 37 10.69 8.96 -3.21
C ILE A 37 11.43 9.23 -1.91
N ASN A 38 11.96 10.43 -1.70
CA ASN A 38 12.66 10.76 -0.47
C ASN A 38 11.74 10.74 0.77
N ALA A 39 10.44 11.02 0.59
CA ALA A 39 9.47 10.92 1.66
C ALA A 39 9.07 9.45 1.96
N ALA A 40 9.08 8.59 0.94
CA ALA A 40 8.77 7.17 1.09
C ALA A 40 9.99 6.33 1.50
N LEU A 41 11.18 6.71 1.03
CA LEU A 41 12.45 6.00 1.26
C LEU A 41 13.53 7.00 1.63
N SER A 42 13.80 7.14 2.91
CA SER A 42 14.94 7.92 3.41
C SER A 42 16.25 7.33 2.88
N ARG A 43 17.25 8.18 2.71
CA ARG A 43 18.61 7.70 2.36
C ARG A 43 19.10 6.73 3.44
N GLY A 44 19.70 5.60 3.05
CA GLY A 44 20.16 4.55 3.95
C GLY A 44 19.06 3.53 4.34
N MET A 45 17.79 3.78 4.04
CA MET A 45 16.72 2.81 4.33
C MET A 45 16.94 1.47 3.63
N GLU A 46 17.56 1.47 2.46
CA GLU A 46 17.87 0.25 1.70
C GLU A 46 18.86 -0.65 2.45
N GLU A 47 19.82 -0.05 3.14
CA GLU A 47 20.81 -0.77 3.97
C GLU A 47 20.13 -1.35 5.21
N VAL A 48 19.24 -0.58 5.84
CA VAL A 48 18.45 -1.03 6.98
C VAL A 48 17.51 -2.19 6.61
N ILE A 49 16.79 -2.07 5.49
CA ILE A 49 15.89 -3.15 5.00
C ILE A 49 16.69 -4.42 4.65
N ALA A 50 17.93 -4.27 4.24
CA ALA A 50 18.80 -5.38 3.88
C ALA A 50 19.51 -6.02 5.07
N ASP A 51 19.52 -5.40 6.24
CA ASP A 51 20.17 -5.91 7.44
C ASP A 51 19.32 -7.04 8.05
N PRO A 52 19.86 -8.27 8.21
CA PRO A 52 19.13 -9.36 8.88
C PRO A 52 18.66 -9.01 10.30
N LYS A 53 19.34 -8.12 11.00
CA LYS A 53 18.93 -7.65 12.33
C LYS A 53 17.58 -6.94 12.34
N LEU A 54 17.08 -6.50 11.18
CA LEU A 54 15.72 -5.96 11.07
C LEU A 54 14.66 -6.98 11.48
N LEU A 55 14.96 -8.29 11.37
CA LEU A 55 14.05 -9.36 11.79
C LEU A 55 13.89 -9.45 13.31
N ASP A 56 14.87 -8.97 14.07
CA ASP A 56 14.93 -9.07 15.53
C ASP A 56 14.26 -7.89 16.24
N VAL A 57 13.80 -6.89 15.48
CA VAL A 57 13.20 -5.68 16.04
C VAL A 57 11.81 -5.42 15.45
N ALA A 58 10.89 -4.89 16.25
CA ALA A 58 9.56 -4.54 15.78
C ALA A 58 9.58 -3.16 15.10
N VAL A 59 9.53 -3.16 13.77
CA VAL A 59 9.35 -1.94 12.95
C VAL A 59 8.06 -2.08 12.14
N PRO A 60 6.90 -1.71 12.71
CA PRO A 60 5.58 -2.03 12.13
C PRO A 60 5.38 -1.54 10.68
N ALA A 61 6.10 -0.49 10.28
CA ALA A 61 5.98 0.07 8.94
C ALA A 61 6.76 -0.69 7.86
N VAL A 62 7.68 -1.60 8.24
CA VAL A 62 8.69 -2.13 7.29
C VAL A 62 8.84 -3.64 7.35
N ASN A 63 8.82 -4.25 8.54
CA ASN A 63 9.24 -5.64 8.72
C ASN A 63 8.12 -6.66 8.97
N GLY A 64 6.95 -6.41 8.42
CA GLY A 64 5.90 -7.43 8.35
C GLY A 64 6.24 -8.48 7.28
N TYR A 65 6.34 -9.75 7.66
CA TYR A 65 6.56 -10.87 6.75
C TYR A 65 5.29 -11.70 6.64
N PHE A 66 4.72 -11.73 5.45
CA PHE A 66 3.45 -12.41 5.18
C PHE A 66 3.51 -13.13 3.84
N ASP A 67 2.80 -14.22 3.75
CA ASP A 67 2.31 -14.74 2.47
C ASP A 67 0.95 -14.09 2.11
N ALA A 68 0.45 -14.35 0.91
CA ALA A 68 -0.80 -13.74 0.47
C ALA A 68 -2.01 -14.24 1.27
N VAL A 69 -1.96 -15.48 1.77
CA VAL A 69 -3.06 -16.10 2.53
C VAL A 69 -3.17 -15.45 3.91
N SER A 70 -2.06 -15.37 4.64
CA SER A 70 -2.04 -14.75 5.98
C SER A 70 -2.34 -13.25 5.92
N LEU A 71 -1.84 -12.54 4.90
CA LEU A 71 -2.18 -11.13 4.71
C LEU A 71 -3.66 -10.94 4.37
N SER A 72 -4.25 -11.80 3.53
CA SER A 72 -5.68 -11.73 3.24
C SER A 72 -6.54 -12.06 4.46
N ALA A 73 -6.13 -13.01 5.30
CA ALA A 73 -6.80 -13.33 6.56
C ALA A 73 -6.82 -12.13 7.52
N MET A 74 -5.71 -11.38 7.61
CA MET A 74 -5.67 -10.13 8.39
C MET A 74 -6.69 -9.11 7.88
N TYR A 75 -6.80 -8.91 6.57
CA TYR A 75 -7.81 -8.01 6.00
C TYR A 75 -9.23 -8.56 6.12
N ALA A 76 -9.44 -9.88 6.03
CA ALA A 76 -10.74 -10.51 6.27
C ALA A 76 -11.19 -10.30 7.73
N MET A 77 -10.29 -10.38 8.68
CA MET A 77 -10.58 -10.04 10.09
C MET A 77 -11.03 -8.58 10.22
N LEU A 78 -10.43 -7.65 9.47
CA LEU A 78 -10.86 -6.25 9.46
C LEU A 78 -12.23 -6.07 8.79
N ALA A 79 -12.53 -6.79 7.70
CA ALA A 79 -13.84 -6.82 7.07
C ALA A 79 -14.90 -7.37 8.05
N GLY A 80 -14.61 -8.44 8.77
CA GLY A 80 -15.42 -9.05 9.81
C GLY A 80 -15.46 -8.28 11.14
N ALA A 81 -15.16 -6.98 11.12
CA ALA A 81 -15.20 -6.11 12.30
C ALA A 81 -14.38 -6.63 13.50
N GLY A 82 -13.21 -7.16 13.21
CA GLY A 82 -12.23 -7.63 14.20
C GLY A 82 -12.32 -9.12 14.53
N GLN A 83 -13.06 -9.89 13.75
CA GLN A 83 -13.27 -11.32 13.95
C GLN A 83 -13.05 -12.09 12.65
N LEU A 84 -12.47 -13.28 12.75
CA LEU A 84 -12.31 -14.23 11.65
C LEU A 84 -12.46 -15.66 12.19
N GLY A 85 -13.24 -16.51 11.50
CA GLY A 85 -13.43 -17.92 11.87
C GLY A 85 -13.92 -18.13 13.32
N GLY A 86 -14.75 -17.26 13.85
CA GLY A 86 -15.23 -17.30 15.23
C GLY A 86 -14.26 -16.70 16.26
N VAL A 87 -13.00 -16.42 15.90
CA VAL A 87 -11.99 -15.86 16.79
C VAL A 87 -12.00 -14.33 16.69
N ARG A 88 -12.15 -13.65 17.82
CA ARG A 88 -12.06 -12.19 17.91
C ARG A 88 -10.64 -11.76 18.29
N ILE A 89 -10.03 -11.00 17.39
CA ILE A 89 -8.65 -10.46 17.56
C ILE A 89 -8.70 -8.99 17.98
N LEU A 90 -9.63 -8.21 17.41
CA LEU A 90 -9.83 -6.81 17.74
C LEU A 90 -11.28 -6.55 18.17
N SER A 91 -11.47 -5.59 19.05
CA SER A 91 -12.83 -5.12 19.37
C SER A 91 -13.45 -4.43 18.15
N ARG A 92 -14.77 -4.46 18.03
CA ARG A 92 -15.51 -3.72 17.00
C ARG A 92 -15.18 -2.23 17.03
N ASP A 93 -15.03 -1.67 18.23
CA ASP A 93 -14.69 -0.26 18.42
C ASP A 93 -13.27 0.06 17.94
N ALA A 94 -12.31 -0.82 18.17
CA ALA A 94 -10.95 -0.66 17.68
C ALA A 94 -10.92 -0.62 16.13
N VAL A 95 -11.62 -1.56 15.47
CA VAL A 95 -11.72 -1.58 14.00
C VAL A 95 -12.43 -0.33 13.49
N ARG A 96 -13.53 0.06 14.14
CA ARG A 96 -14.26 1.29 13.79
C ARG A 96 -13.35 2.52 13.87
N LYS A 97 -12.60 2.67 14.96
CA LYS A 97 -11.65 3.79 15.15
C LYS A 97 -10.54 3.76 14.09
N ALA A 98 -9.99 2.60 13.78
CA ALA A 98 -8.95 2.44 12.79
C ALA A 98 -9.43 2.76 11.36
N SER A 99 -10.70 2.49 11.05
CA SER A 99 -11.29 2.67 9.71
C SER A 99 -11.87 4.06 9.44
N VAL A 100 -12.05 4.90 10.46
CA VAL A 100 -12.53 6.28 10.27
C VAL A 100 -11.49 7.12 9.54
N VAL A 101 -11.94 7.90 8.54
CA VAL A 101 -11.09 8.83 7.81
C VAL A 101 -10.64 9.95 8.75
N GLN A 102 -9.33 10.06 8.95
CA GLN A 102 -8.69 11.07 9.78
C GLN A 102 -8.33 12.32 8.97
N ASN A 103 -7.94 12.10 7.70
CA ASN A 103 -7.58 13.19 6.80
C ASN A 103 -8.11 12.91 5.39
N ASN A 104 -8.92 13.83 4.88
CA ASN A 104 -9.50 13.79 3.54
C ASN A 104 -8.92 14.86 2.60
N GLN A 105 -7.85 15.55 3.02
CA GLN A 105 -7.20 16.53 2.17
C GLN A 105 -6.33 15.84 1.11
N ARG A 106 -6.00 16.60 0.06
CA ARG A 106 -5.02 16.14 -0.92
C ARG A 106 -3.65 16.00 -0.27
N ASP A 107 -3.10 14.81 -0.31
CA ASP A 107 -1.75 14.55 0.18
C ASP A 107 -0.72 15.30 -0.67
N ARG A 108 0.25 15.93 -0.01
CA ARG A 108 1.27 16.76 -0.68
C ARG A 108 2.43 15.94 -1.26
N VAL A 109 2.55 14.67 -0.87
CA VAL A 109 3.61 13.76 -1.34
C VAL A 109 3.10 12.95 -2.53
N VAL A 110 2.01 12.20 -2.34
CA VAL A 110 1.43 11.36 -3.41
C VAL A 110 0.48 12.13 -4.32
N MET A 111 0.21 13.40 -4.02
CA MET A 111 -0.60 14.33 -4.83
C MET A 111 -2.03 13.85 -5.10
N MET A 112 -2.57 12.99 -4.24
CA MET A 112 -3.92 12.43 -4.31
C MET A 112 -4.63 12.50 -2.96
N THR A 113 -5.97 12.46 -2.98
CA THR A 113 -6.75 12.32 -1.76
C THR A 113 -6.76 10.86 -1.34
N MET A 114 -5.96 10.54 -0.31
CA MET A 114 -5.76 9.18 0.16
C MET A 114 -6.83 8.72 1.13
N GLN A 115 -7.55 9.65 1.76
CA GLN A 115 -8.47 9.34 2.86
C GLN A 115 -7.75 8.55 3.96
N TRP A 116 -6.69 9.15 4.49
CA TRP A 116 -5.87 8.53 5.52
C TRP A 116 -6.68 8.14 6.75
N ARG A 117 -6.43 6.96 7.26
CA ARG A 117 -6.97 6.34 8.46
C ARG A 117 -5.82 5.99 9.41
N LEU A 118 -6.09 5.36 10.52
CA LEU A 118 -5.03 4.89 11.43
C LEU A 118 -4.32 3.67 10.84
N GLY A 119 -3.20 3.89 10.14
CA GLY A 119 -2.40 2.86 9.47
C GLY A 119 -2.90 2.44 8.09
N TYR A 120 -4.00 3.01 7.59
CA TYR A 120 -4.61 2.64 6.32
C TYR A 120 -4.95 3.86 5.47
N HIS A 121 -5.28 3.61 4.22
CA HIS A 121 -5.86 4.57 3.30
C HIS A 121 -7.01 3.91 2.51
N ARG A 122 -7.77 4.68 1.74
CA ARG A 122 -8.81 4.10 0.87
C ARG A 122 -8.19 3.10 -0.10
N ALA A 123 -8.91 2.04 -0.42
CA ALA A 123 -8.51 1.17 -1.52
C ALA A 123 -8.57 1.97 -2.84
N LEU A 124 -7.42 2.10 -3.51
CA LEU A 124 -7.29 2.93 -4.69
C LEU A 124 -7.88 2.22 -5.92
N PHE A 125 -8.49 3.02 -6.82
CA PHE A 125 -9.02 2.55 -8.10
C PHE A 125 -10.18 1.54 -8.03
N VAL A 126 -10.84 1.42 -6.88
CA VAL A 126 -12.04 0.60 -6.67
C VAL A 126 -13.22 1.48 -6.27
N LYS A 127 -13.62 2.38 -7.17
CA LYS A 127 -14.72 3.35 -6.91
C LYS A 127 -16.05 2.68 -6.56
N GLN A 128 -16.25 1.44 -6.99
CA GLN A 128 -17.42 0.61 -6.73
C GLN A 128 -17.52 0.16 -5.27
N LEU A 129 -16.40 0.17 -4.54
CA LEU A 129 -16.30 -0.24 -3.15
C LEU A 129 -15.83 0.96 -2.31
N PRO A 130 -16.72 1.94 -2.03
CA PRO A 130 -16.35 3.21 -1.40
C PRO A 130 -15.86 3.04 0.04
N ARG A 131 -16.25 1.96 0.70
CA ARG A 131 -15.83 1.64 2.07
C ARG A 131 -14.55 0.81 2.16
N ALA A 132 -14.03 0.34 1.02
CA ALA A 132 -12.81 -0.45 1.00
C ALA A 132 -11.59 0.37 1.45
N TYR A 133 -10.82 -0.18 2.36
CA TYR A 133 -9.62 0.43 2.92
C TYR A 133 -8.52 -0.60 3.17
N GLY A 134 -7.29 -0.17 3.08
CA GLY A 134 -6.13 -1.02 3.27
C GLY A 134 -4.84 -0.25 3.09
N HIS A 135 -3.78 -0.95 2.73
CA HIS A 135 -2.50 -0.33 2.44
C HIS A 135 -1.82 -1.00 1.25
N PHE A 136 -1.27 -0.20 0.36
CA PHE A 136 -0.41 -0.65 -0.73
C PHE A 136 1.01 -0.22 -0.44
N GLY A 137 1.88 -1.20 -0.24
CA GLY A 137 3.28 -0.96 0.08
C GLY A 137 4.09 -0.55 -1.14
N PHE A 138 5.21 0.10 -0.87
CA PHE A 138 6.25 0.34 -1.87
C PHE A 138 6.69 -0.99 -2.47
N GLY A 139 6.68 -1.10 -3.79
CA GLY A 139 7.04 -2.34 -4.48
C GLY A 139 5.86 -3.24 -4.86
N GLY A 140 4.64 -2.98 -4.36
CA GLY A 140 3.42 -3.58 -4.90
C GLY A 140 2.75 -4.65 -4.06
N SER A 141 3.32 -5.06 -2.95
CA SER A 141 2.61 -5.89 -1.98
C SER A 141 1.61 -5.04 -1.21
N GLY A 142 0.48 -5.63 -0.84
CA GLY A 142 -0.53 -4.95 -0.05
C GLY A 142 -1.87 -5.68 -0.07
N GLY A 143 -2.87 -5.06 0.55
CA GLY A 143 -4.20 -5.62 0.61
C GLY A 143 -5.21 -4.58 1.07
N TRP A 144 -6.47 -4.97 1.08
CA TRP A 144 -7.56 -4.16 1.56
C TRP A 144 -8.74 -5.01 2.04
N ALA A 145 -9.54 -4.42 2.89
CA ALA A 145 -10.82 -4.95 3.38
C ALA A 145 -11.96 -4.08 2.88
N ASP A 146 -13.09 -4.68 2.58
CA ASP A 146 -14.38 -4.00 2.40
C ASP A 146 -15.42 -4.58 3.35
N PRO A 147 -15.71 -3.88 4.45
CA PRO A 147 -16.69 -4.35 5.43
C PRO A 147 -18.13 -4.38 4.91
N GLU A 148 -18.43 -3.68 3.83
CA GLU A 148 -19.78 -3.64 3.25
C GLU A 148 -20.14 -4.92 2.52
N HIS A 149 -19.12 -5.58 1.91
CA HIS A 149 -19.31 -6.81 1.15
C HIS A 149 -18.63 -8.03 1.81
N ASP A 150 -18.18 -7.91 3.07
CA ASP A 150 -17.42 -8.94 3.80
C ASP A 150 -16.24 -9.49 2.95
N LEU A 151 -15.52 -8.59 2.32
CA LEU A 151 -14.54 -8.92 1.31
C LEU A 151 -13.13 -8.48 1.73
N ALA A 152 -12.16 -9.32 1.45
CA ALA A 152 -10.76 -9.02 1.61
C ALA A 152 -9.95 -9.42 0.38
N LEU A 153 -8.90 -8.67 0.12
CA LEU A 153 -7.95 -8.98 -0.95
C LEU A 153 -6.53 -8.69 -0.47
N ALA A 154 -5.62 -9.59 -0.79
CA ALA A 154 -4.19 -9.34 -0.60
C ALA A 154 -3.39 -9.85 -1.80
N MET A 155 -2.26 -9.19 -2.04
CA MET A 155 -1.27 -9.60 -3.02
C MET A 155 0.12 -9.40 -2.43
N VAL A 156 0.96 -10.41 -2.55
CA VAL A 156 2.38 -10.36 -2.15
C VAL A 156 3.25 -10.58 -3.39
N CYS A 157 4.24 -9.72 -3.55
CA CYS A 157 5.15 -9.75 -4.69
C CYS A 157 6.57 -10.08 -4.22
N ASN A 158 7.22 -11.03 -4.87
CA ASN A 158 8.66 -11.31 -4.70
C ASN A 158 9.54 -10.41 -5.58
N ARG A 159 8.92 -9.59 -6.47
CA ARG A 159 9.59 -8.62 -7.34
C ARG A 159 8.79 -7.32 -7.34
N GLY A 160 9.31 -6.32 -6.65
CA GLY A 160 8.69 -5.00 -6.59
C GLY A 160 8.90 -4.19 -7.88
N SER A 161 7.96 -3.30 -8.20
CA SER A 161 8.07 -2.35 -9.31
C SER A 161 8.73 -1.03 -8.90
N GLY A 162 9.00 -0.83 -7.62
CA GLY A 162 9.66 0.38 -7.11
C GLY A 162 8.82 1.66 -7.21
N THR A 163 7.51 1.57 -7.28
CA THR A 163 6.65 2.76 -7.28
C THR A 163 6.09 3.07 -5.89
N PRO A 164 6.02 4.35 -5.48
CA PRO A 164 5.43 4.75 -4.20
C PRO A 164 3.93 4.42 -4.07
N MET A 165 3.27 4.18 -5.21
CA MET A 165 1.83 3.91 -5.30
C MET A 165 1.50 2.41 -5.37
N GLY A 166 2.47 1.55 -5.09
CA GLY A 166 2.33 0.12 -5.28
C GLY A 166 2.60 -0.30 -6.72
N ASP A 167 2.01 -1.40 -7.13
CA ASP A 167 2.20 -2.02 -8.44
C ASP A 167 0.90 -2.03 -9.24
N LEU A 168 0.99 -1.90 -10.55
CA LEU A 168 -0.18 -1.98 -11.44
C LEU A 168 -0.90 -3.32 -11.33
N ARG A 169 -0.22 -4.39 -10.90
CA ARG A 169 -0.81 -5.71 -10.70
C ARG A 169 -1.88 -5.68 -9.61
N ILE A 170 -1.59 -5.10 -8.45
CA ILE A 170 -2.58 -5.00 -7.36
C ILE A 170 -3.75 -4.09 -7.76
N LEU A 171 -3.51 -3.03 -8.55
CA LEU A 171 -4.57 -2.17 -9.04
C LEU A 171 -5.49 -2.89 -10.04
N ARG A 172 -4.91 -3.70 -10.93
CA ARG A 172 -5.68 -4.53 -11.89
C ARG A 172 -6.49 -5.58 -11.15
N LEU A 173 -5.88 -6.28 -10.19
CA LEU A 173 -6.54 -7.28 -9.37
C LEU A 173 -7.69 -6.66 -8.57
N SER A 174 -7.46 -5.54 -7.89
CA SER A 174 -8.49 -4.82 -7.13
C SER A 174 -9.67 -4.40 -8.01
N ARG A 175 -9.41 -3.92 -9.23
CA ARG A 175 -10.48 -3.57 -10.18
C ARG A 175 -11.26 -4.79 -10.66
N ALA A 176 -10.59 -5.90 -10.92
CA ALA A 176 -11.26 -7.15 -11.33
C ALA A 176 -12.17 -7.65 -10.21
N THR A 177 -11.68 -7.67 -8.98
CA THR A 177 -12.46 -8.05 -7.79
C THR A 177 -13.67 -7.14 -7.59
N ALA A 178 -13.50 -5.83 -7.66
CA ALA A 178 -14.61 -4.88 -7.50
C ALA A 178 -15.68 -5.02 -8.60
N ARG A 179 -15.31 -5.41 -9.82
CA ARG A 179 -16.28 -5.71 -10.89
C ARG A 179 -17.04 -7.00 -10.62
N ALA A 180 -16.34 -8.05 -10.16
CA ALA A 180 -16.96 -9.34 -9.85
C ALA A 180 -18.00 -9.19 -8.74
N VAL A 181 -17.71 -8.42 -7.68
CA VAL A 181 -18.68 -8.13 -6.61
C VAL A 181 -19.95 -7.50 -7.18
N LYS A 182 -19.81 -6.47 -8.03
CA LYS A 182 -20.96 -5.79 -8.63
C LYS A 182 -21.81 -6.69 -9.55
N SER A 183 -21.26 -7.77 -10.07
CA SER A 183 -22.02 -8.71 -10.91
C SER A 183 -22.81 -9.75 -10.11
N ILE A 184 -22.59 -9.83 -8.81
CA ILE A 184 -23.22 -10.80 -7.90
C ILE A 184 -24.29 -10.11 -7.03
N THR A 185 -24.16 -8.81 -6.80
CA THR A 185 -25.11 -7.96 -6.09
C THR A 185 -26.11 -7.31 -7.06
#